data_fd36137a2f173b0f76f85b89ce64c45a
#
_entry.id   fd36137a2f173b0f76f85b89ce64c45a
#
_cell.length_a   1.000
_cell.length_b   1.000
_cell.length_c   1.000
_cell.angle_alpha   90.00
_cell.angle_beta   90.00
_cell.angle_gamma   90.00
#
_symmetry.space_group_name_H-M   'P 1'
#
loop_
_entity.id
_entity.type
_entity.pdbx_description
1 polymer ?
#
loop_
_entity_poly.entity_id
_entity_poly.type
_entity_poly.pdbx_seq_one_letter_code
_entity_poly.pdbx_strand_id
1 'polypeptide(L)'
;LLYQLGPSREHRLEHVRLNGVLLPVGDPFWAQFMPPNGWGCKCWVRQVSKREAEKLIAEGKVKTSAPDTPNKQWVNKRTGEVEVLPEGIEPGWNYNPGKKREQALSDDLQAKELRLNETLKQ
;
A
#
# COMPACT_ATOMS: atom_id res chain seq x y z
N LEU A 1 0.13 -11.40 2.35
CA LEU A 1 -0.43 -10.95 1.07
C LEU A 1 0.55 -11.20 -0.07
N LEU A 2 0.03 -11.54 -1.20
CA LEU A 2 0.78 -11.77 -2.43
C LEU A 2 0.41 -10.71 -3.47
N TYR A 3 1.40 -9.95 -3.94
CA TYR A 3 1.22 -8.94 -4.99
C TYR A 3 1.17 -9.62 -6.36
N GLN A 4 0.17 -9.27 -7.17
CA GLN A 4 0.00 -9.82 -8.51
C GLN A 4 -0.30 -8.74 -9.54
N LEU A 5 0.30 -8.89 -10.74
CA LEU A 5 -0.02 -8.04 -11.87
C LEU A 5 -1.43 -8.36 -12.38
N GLY A 6 -2.16 -7.32 -12.75
CA GLY A 6 -3.47 -7.46 -13.37
C GLY A 6 -3.41 -7.73 -14.86
N PRO A 7 -4.59 -7.91 -15.50
CA PRO A 7 -4.70 -8.29 -16.92
C PRO A 7 -4.51 -7.08 -17.85
N SER A 8 -3.32 -6.52 -17.91
CA SER A 8 -2.97 -5.44 -18.83
C SER A 8 -2.15 -5.96 -19.99
N ARG A 9 -2.29 -5.35 -21.17
CA ARG A 9 -1.46 -5.70 -22.34
C ARG A 9 0.02 -5.38 -22.07
N GLU A 10 0.27 -4.21 -21.50
CA GLU A 10 1.59 -3.76 -21.13
C GLU A 10 1.57 -3.39 -19.66
N HIS A 11 2.50 -3.95 -18.90
CA HIS A 11 2.68 -3.60 -17.50
C HIS A 11 3.79 -2.55 -17.36
N ARG A 12 3.61 -1.61 -16.44
CA ARG A 12 4.68 -0.68 -16.09
C ARG A 12 5.85 -1.48 -15.50
N LEU A 13 7.07 -1.18 -15.94
CA LEU A 13 8.26 -1.89 -15.47
C LEU A 13 8.40 -1.82 -13.94
N GLU A 14 8.05 -0.69 -13.36
CA GLU A 14 8.10 -0.48 -11.92
C GLU A 14 7.11 -1.40 -11.17
N HIS A 15 5.97 -1.73 -11.78
CA HIS A 15 5.00 -2.66 -11.20
C HIS A 15 5.39 -4.13 -11.42
N VAL A 16 6.11 -4.44 -12.48
CA VAL A 16 6.61 -5.81 -12.73
C VAL A 16 7.54 -6.27 -11.61
N ARG A 17 8.34 -5.38 -11.06
CA ARG A 17 9.21 -5.69 -9.92
C ARG A 17 8.45 -6.10 -8.67
N LEU A 18 7.22 -5.65 -8.53
CA LEU A 18 6.37 -5.95 -7.37
C LEU A 18 5.65 -7.29 -7.51
N ASN A 19 5.58 -7.85 -8.71
CA ASN A 19 4.91 -9.11 -8.94
C ASN A 19 5.56 -10.24 -8.15
N GLY A 20 4.76 -11.02 -7.46
CA GLY A 20 5.24 -12.14 -6.68
C GLY A 20 5.79 -11.79 -5.29
N VAL A 21 5.72 -10.54 -4.86
CA VAL A 21 6.10 -10.16 -3.50
C VAL A 21 5.10 -10.76 -2.50
N LEU A 22 5.60 -11.60 -1.61
CA LEU A 22 4.81 -12.26 -0.55
C LEU A 22 5.33 -11.80 0.80
N LEU A 23 4.54 -11.01 1.52
CA LEU A 23 4.89 -10.44 2.81
C LEU A 23 3.71 -10.50 3.77
N PRO A 24 3.95 -10.53 5.09
CA PRO A 24 2.88 -10.49 6.09
C PRO A 24 2.00 -9.26 5.91
N VAL A 25 0.73 -9.38 6.28
CA VAL A 25 -0.27 -8.29 6.18
C VAL A 25 0.20 -7.02 6.90
N GLY A 26 0.89 -7.16 8.03
CA GLY A 26 1.39 -6.04 8.82
C GLY A 26 2.72 -5.44 8.35
N ASP A 27 3.31 -5.97 7.27
CA ASP A 27 4.60 -5.48 6.77
C ASP A 27 4.47 -4.03 6.29
N PRO A 28 5.45 -3.15 6.60
CA PRO A 28 5.45 -1.76 6.14
C PRO A 28 5.37 -1.58 4.62
N PHE A 29 5.77 -2.58 3.85
CA PHE A 29 5.64 -2.59 2.39
C PHE A 29 4.20 -2.25 1.94
N TRP A 30 3.20 -2.82 2.59
CA TRP A 30 1.80 -2.62 2.24
C TRP A 30 1.26 -1.23 2.57
N ALA A 31 1.96 -0.48 3.41
CA ALA A 31 1.57 0.91 3.70
C ALA A 31 1.73 1.82 2.48
N GLN A 32 2.68 1.52 1.59
CA GLN A 32 2.95 2.34 0.40
C GLN A 32 2.59 1.66 -0.91
N PHE A 33 2.72 0.34 -0.99
CA PHE A 33 2.61 -0.42 -2.24
C PHE A 33 1.30 -1.19 -2.40
N MET A 34 0.33 -1.04 -1.50
CA MET A 34 -0.99 -1.66 -1.68
C MET A 34 -1.62 -1.13 -2.97
N PRO A 35 -1.92 -2.00 -3.95
CA PRO A 35 -2.55 -1.55 -5.19
C PRO A 35 -3.98 -1.00 -4.95
N PRO A 36 -4.47 -0.09 -5.81
CA PRO A 36 -3.82 0.41 -7.01
C PRO A 36 -2.72 1.44 -6.70
N ASN A 37 -1.66 1.47 -7.50
CA ASN A 37 -0.49 2.32 -7.32
C ASN A 37 -0.43 3.50 -8.32
N GLY A 38 -1.48 3.69 -9.10
CA GLY A 38 -1.60 4.77 -10.07
C GLY A 38 -2.85 4.63 -10.92
N TRP A 39 -3.08 5.60 -11.77
CA TRP A 39 -4.20 5.58 -12.71
C TRP A 39 -4.06 4.42 -13.70
N GLY A 40 -5.14 3.66 -13.87
CA GLY A 40 -5.15 2.50 -14.75
C GLY A 40 -4.39 1.29 -14.21
N CYS A 41 -3.90 1.33 -12.99
CA CYS A 41 -3.26 0.20 -12.34
C CYS A 41 -4.28 -0.91 -12.08
N LYS A 42 -4.03 -2.09 -12.63
CA LYS A 42 -4.88 -3.28 -12.47
C LYS A 42 -4.24 -4.35 -11.60
N CYS A 43 -3.15 -4.02 -10.93
CA CYS A 43 -2.52 -4.90 -9.97
C CYS A 43 -3.44 -5.15 -8.77
N TRP A 44 -3.27 -6.29 -8.14
CA TRP A 44 -4.08 -6.70 -7.00
C TRP A 44 -3.28 -7.52 -6.02
N VAL A 45 -3.82 -7.74 -4.84
CA VAL A 45 -3.23 -8.62 -3.83
C VAL A 45 -4.16 -9.78 -3.56
N ARG A 46 -3.56 -10.95 -3.29
CA ARG A 46 -4.28 -12.14 -2.88
C ARG A 46 -3.89 -12.52 -1.46
N GLN A 47 -4.87 -12.80 -0.65
CA GLN A 47 -4.63 -13.37 0.67
C GLN A 47 -4.20 -14.83 0.53
N VAL A 48 -3.10 -15.19 1.16
CA VAL A 48 -2.50 -16.51 1.08
C VAL A 48 -2.44 -17.12 2.47
N SER A 49 -2.86 -18.37 2.62
CA SER A 49 -2.75 -19.09 3.87
C SER A 49 -1.27 -19.38 4.18
N LYS A 50 -0.96 -19.63 5.46
CA LYS A 50 0.39 -19.98 5.89
C LYS A 50 0.91 -21.21 5.14
N ARG A 51 0.07 -22.22 4.97
CA ARG A 51 0.41 -23.46 4.26
C ARG A 51 0.75 -23.22 2.79
N GLU A 52 -0.09 -22.42 2.10
CA GLU A 52 0.15 -22.04 0.70
C GLU A 52 1.40 -21.19 0.56
N ALA A 53 1.64 -20.26 1.50
CA ALA A 53 2.83 -19.43 1.52
C ALA A 53 4.10 -20.27 1.62
N GLU A 54 4.13 -21.23 2.52
CA GLU A 54 5.27 -22.16 2.68
C GLU A 54 5.54 -22.96 1.39
N LYS A 55 4.48 -23.41 0.72
CA LYS A 55 4.60 -24.12 -0.56
C LYS A 55 5.18 -23.22 -1.65
N LEU A 56 4.69 -22.00 -1.78
CA LEU A 56 5.17 -21.05 -2.78
C LEU A 56 6.63 -20.66 -2.55
N ILE A 57 7.04 -20.49 -1.31
CA ILE A 57 8.43 -20.22 -0.94
C ILE A 57 9.32 -21.40 -1.31
N ALA A 58 8.90 -22.62 -1.00
CA ALA A 58 9.64 -23.82 -1.32
C ALA A 58 9.82 -24.02 -2.83
N GLU A 59 8.83 -23.62 -3.63
CA GLU A 59 8.87 -23.68 -5.09
C GLU A 59 9.70 -22.54 -5.72
N GLY A 60 10.09 -21.53 -4.95
CA GLY A 60 10.86 -20.39 -5.44
C GLY A 60 10.09 -19.45 -6.35
N LYS A 61 8.76 -19.47 -6.28
CA LYS A 61 7.87 -18.67 -7.15
C LYS A 61 7.59 -17.27 -6.63
N VAL A 62 8.00 -16.95 -5.41
CA VAL A 62 7.67 -15.69 -4.74
C VAL A 62 8.93 -15.02 -4.17
N LYS A 63 8.82 -13.72 -3.98
CA LYS A 63 9.85 -12.90 -3.33
C LYS A 63 9.42 -12.66 -1.88
N THR A 64 10.27 -12.99 -0.93
CA THR A 64 9.98 -12.87 0.51
C THR A 64 10.55 -11.61 1.14
N SER A 65 11.08 -10.71 0.33
CA SER A 65 11.60 -9.41 0.76
C SER A 65 11.09 -8.33 -0.18
N ALA A 66 10.92 -7.11 0.35
CA ALA A 66 10.54 -5.97 -0.49
C ALA A 66 11.64 -5.70 -1.52
N PRO A 67 11.29 -5.48 -2.81
CA PRO A 67 12.29 -5.11 -3.80
C PRO A 67 12.87 -3.74 -3.46
N ASP A 68 14.16 -3.57 -3.79
CA ASP A 68 14.81 -2.29 -3.65
C ASP A 68 14.20 -1.30 -4.67
N THR A 69 13.53 -0.28 -4.16
CA THR A 69 12.81 0.68 -4.99
C THR A 69 13.35 2.08 -4.71
N PRO A 70 14.03 2.71 -5.70
CA PRO A 70 14.52 4.06 -5.50
C PRO A 70 13.34 5.04 -5.35
N ASN A 71 13.56 6.08 -4.56
CA ASN A 71 12.61 7.17 -4.43
C ASN A 71 12.84 8.19 -5.53
N LYS A 72 11.75 8.81 -5.97
CA LYS A 72 11.79 9.93 -6.91
C LYS A 72 11.09 11.14 -6.30
N GLN A 73 11.51 12.33 -6.72
CA GLN A 73 10.87 13.57 -6.33
C GLN A 73 9.76 13.94 -7.33
N TRP A 74 8.66 14.38 -6.80
CA TRP A 74 7.56 14.93 -7.58
C TRP A 74 7.22 16.33 -7.05
N VAL A 75 7.10 17.29 -7.97
CA VAL A 75 6.76 18.66 -7.63
C VAL A 75 5.31 18.94 -8.00
N ASN A 76 4.51 19.37 -7.02
CA ASN A 76 3.17 19.81 -7.28
C ASN A 76 3.21 21.21 -7.92
N LYS A 77 2.83 21.30 -9.18
CA LYS A 77 2.88 22.55 -9.95
C LYS A 77 1.90 23.61 -9.43
N ARG A 78 0.89 23.21 -8.68
CA ARG A 78 -0.10 24.15 -8.10
C ARG A 78 0.40 24.80 -6.80
N THR A 79 1.04 24.01 -5.94
CA THR A 79 1.44 24.45 -4.59
C THR A 79 2.93 24.67 -4.46
N GLY A 80 3.74 24.15 -5.40
CA GLY A 80 5.19 24.18 -5.31
C GLY A 80 5.78 23.17 -4.31
N GLU A 81 4.94 22.38 -3.65
CA GLU A 81 5.41 21.38 -2.71
C GLU A 81 6.12 20.22 -3.42
N VAL A 82 7.20 19.73 -2.79
CA VAL A 82 7.96 18.59 -3.26
C VAL A 82 7.59 17.37 -2.43
N GLU A 83 7.20 16.31 -3.11
CA GLU A 83 6.87 15.04 -2.49
C GLU A 83 7.87 13.97 -2.94
N VAL A 84 8.37 13.17 -1.99
CA VAL A 84 9.26 12.04 -2.29
C VAL A 84 8.44 10.76 -2.29
N LEU A 85 8.45 10.07 -3.42
CA LEU A 85 7.64 8.87 -3.63
C LEU A 85 8.53 7.72 -4.11
N PRO A 86 8.19 6.47 -3.74
CA PRO A 86 8.82 5.31 -4.36
C PRO A 86 8.54 5.29 -5.87
N GLU A 87 9.54 4.86 -6.64
CA GLU A 87 9.37 4.70 -8.08
C GLU A 87 8.27 3.67 -8.36
N GLY A 88 7.38 3.98 -9.29
CA GLY A 88 6.24 3.13 -9.64
C GLY A 88 4.93 3.50 -8.95
N ILE A 89 4.97 4.41 -7.98
CA ILE A 89 3.77 4.91 -7.29
C ILE A 89 3.52 6.35 -7.72
N GLU A 90 2.34 6.59 -8.27
CA GLU A 90 1.93 7.94 -8.65
C GLU A 90 1.54 8.77 -7.41
N PRO A 91 1.70 10.11 -7.46
CA PRO A 91 1.29 10.98 -6.37
C PRO A 91 -0.18 10.78 -5.99
N GLY A 92 -0.45 10.69 -4.69
CA GLY A 92 -1.78 10.43 -4.16
C GLY A 92 -2.17 8.96 -4.05
N TRP A 93 -1.30 8.03 -4.53
CA TRP A 93 -1.57 6.59 -4.50
C TRP A 93 -0.69 5.83 -3.50
N ASN A 94 0.16 6.54 -2.76
CA ASN A 94 1.14 5.97 -1.83
C ASN A 94 0.56 5.71 -0.45
N TYR A 95 -0.60 5.08 -0.39
CA TYR A 95 -1.24 4.75 0.89
C TYR A 95 -2.02 3.43 0.79
N ASN A 96 -2.29 2.84 1.95
CA ASN A 96 -3.15 1.67 2.05
C ASN A 96 -4.57 2.13 2.41
N PRO A 97 -5.56 1.99 1.50
CA PRO A 97 -6.93 2.43 1.77
C PRO A 97 -7.55 1.84 3.03
N GLY A 98 -7.26 0.58 3.33
CA GLY A 98 -7.76 -0.08 4.53
C GLY A 98 -7.21 0.55 5.81
N LYS A 99 -5.90 0.80 5.87
CA LYS A 99 -5.26 1.44 7.01
C LYS A 99 -5.70 2.89 7.18
N LYS A 100 -5.87 3.62 6.09
CA LYS A 100 -6.39 5.00 6.11
C LYS A 100 -7.81 5.04 6.69
N ARG A 101 -8.64 4.10 6.30
CA ARG A 101 -10.00 3.99 6.83
C ARG A 101 -10.01 3.71 8.33
N GLU A 102 -9.19 2.78 8.78
CA GLU A 102 -9.05 2.48 10.20
C GLU A 102 -8.60 3.69 11.00
N GLN A 103 -7.63 4.44 10.50
CA GLN A 103 -7.13 5.65 11.14
C GLN A 103 -8.22 6.72 11.22
N ALA A 104 -8.96 6.95 10.13
CA ALA A 104 -10.05 7.92 10.10
C ALA A 104 -11.16 7.57 11.10
N LEU A 105 -11.52 6.28 11.21
CA LEU A 105 -12.53 5.81 12.17
C LEU A 105 -12.04 6.00 13.61
N SER A 106 -10.77 5.70 13.89
CA SER A 106 -10.17 5.88 15.21
C SER A 106 -10.13 7.36 15.60
N ASP A 107 -9.73 8.24 14.70
CA ASP A 107 -9.68 9.69 14.94
C ASP A 107 -11.08 10.25 15.20
N ASP A 108 -12.10 9.81 14.45
CA ASP A 108 -13.48 10.23 14.63
C ASP A 108 -14.03 9.77 16.00
N LEU A 109 -13.72 8.55 16.40
CA LEU A 109 -14.10 8.03 17.71
C LEU A 109 -13.47 8.82 18.85
N GLN A 110 -12.18 9.13 18.76
CA GLN A 110 -11.48 9.95 19.74
C GLN A 110 -12.08 11.35 19.85
N ALA A 111 -12.41 11.96 18.74
CA ALA A 111 -13.05 13.28 18.71
C ALA A 111 -14.42 13.27 19.40
N LYS A 112 -15.19 12.20 19.23
CA LYS A 112 -16.50 12.02 19.90
C LYS A 112 -16.34 11.81 21.38
N GLU A 113 -15.36 11.02 21.82
CA GLU A 113 -15.07 10.83 23.24
C GLU A 113 -14.67 12.14 23.93
N LEU A 114 -13.84 12.94 23.32
CA LEU A 114 -13.43 14.24 23.85
C LEU A 114 -14.62 15.19 24.00
N ARG A 115 -15.51 15.24 23.03
CA ARG A 115 -16.72 16.06 23.10
C ARG A 115 -17.66 15.61 24.23
N LEU A 116 -17.81 14.30 24.42
CA LEU A 116 -18.61 13.74 25.50
C LEU A 116 -18.02 14.11 26.85
N ASN A 117 -16.72 13.97 27.02
CA ASN A 117 -16.04 14.33 28.28
C ASN A 117 -16.18 15.82 28.62
N GLU A 118 -16.08 16.70 27.63
CA GLU A 118 -16.33 18.13 27.83
C GLU A 118 -17.76 18.42 28.28
N THR A 119 -18.74 17.76 27.67
CA THR A 119 -20.16 17.88 28.05
C THR A 119 -20.39 17.42 29.50
N LEU A 120 -19.77 16.33 29.94
CA LEU A 120 -19.92 15.80 31.29
C LEU A 120 -19.24 16.66 32.35
N LYS A 121 -18.28 17.50 32.00
CA LYS A 121 -17.61 18.44 32.92
C LYS A 121 -18.41 19.71 33.19
N GLN A 122 -19.41 19.98 32.42
CA GLN A 122 -20.32 21.14 32.64
C GLN A 122 -21.42 20.80 33.65
#